data_a8ec806ed1ed262f4aeb6aebad2203c4
#
_entry.id   a8ec806ed1ed262f4aeb6aebad2203c4
#
_cell.length_a   1.000
_cell.length_b   1.000
_cell.length_c   1.000
_cell.angle_alpha   90.00
_cell.angle_beta   90.00
_cell.angle_gamma   90.00
#
_symmetry.space_group_name_H-M   'P 1'
#
loop_
_entity.id
_entity.type
_entity.pdbx_description
1 polymer ?
#
loop_
_entity_poly.entity_id
_entity_poly.type
_entity_poly.pdbx_seq_one_letter_code
_entity_poly.pdbx_strand_id
1 'polypeptide(L)'
;MTLVDSFAQPNTSVAEPFPLCLERPLGAVVTETGTQFALWAPSAKKVTLRLFMRGSMGEDGDALIGQYLMRPETDGSWTYDFADNKHGVYYDFLIERDCGSVDRVADPWARGAGVNGRRSMVVDFSRTNPDGWYRDHMPDVPLAQTVVWETHVGDFSNDPAGGFPESHRGKYLAFTDDGTSLDGHPDFPTGIAYLKKLGVTAVQLMPIYDFGSVDEETCDRYNWGYDPVNYNVPEGSYSTNPFDGSVRIREVKQMV
;
A
#
# COMPACT_ATOMS: atom_id res chain seq x y z
N MET A 1 46.43 22.75 -33.23
CA MET A 1 46.50 21.52 -32.44
C MET A 1 45.08 21.28 -31.91
N THR A 2 44.36 20.51 -32.69
CA THR A 2 42.91 20.32 -32.63
C THR A 2 42.61 19.17 -31.68
N LEU A 3 41.93 19.46 -30.55
CA LEU A 3 41.33 18.46 -29.69
C LEU A 3 39.87 18.27 -30.16
N VAL A 4 39.66 17.26 -30.99
CA VAL A 4 38.32 16.81 -31.36
C VAL A 4 38.32 15.28 -31.37
N ASP A 5 37.28 14.76 -30.74
CA ASP A 5 36.68 13.44 -30.90
C ASP A 5 37.35 12.23 -30.24
N SER A 6 36.81 11.94 -29.05
CA SER A 6 36.43 10.58 -28.72
C SER A 6 35.20 10.58 -27.81
N PHE A 7 34.07 11.08 -28.30
CA PHE A 7 32.78 10.61 -27.77
C PHE A 7 32.58 9.22 -28.34
N ALA A 8 32.81 8.20 -27.51
CA ALA A 8 32.41 6.84 -27.83
C ALA A 8 30.92 6.87 -28.17
N GLN A 9 30.56 6.47 -29.38
CA GLN A 9 29.18 6.28 -29.77
C GLN A 9 28.54 5.35 -28.75
N PRO A 10 27.38 5.70 -28.16
CA PRO A 10 26.67 4.77 -27.31
C PRO A 10 26.35 3.54 -28.14
N ASN A 11 26.71 2.40 -27.63
CA ASN A 11 26.43 1.11 -28.23
C ASN A 11 24.89 0.91 -28.20
N THR A 12 24.18 1.42 -29.20
CA THR A 12 22.74 1.28 -29.37
C THR A 12 22.42 -0.09 -29.95
N SER A 13 22.73 -1.15 -29.25
CA SER A 13 21.91 -2.34 -29.33
C SER A 13 20.59 -2.01 -28.61
N VAL A 14 19.61 -1.53 -29.35
CA VAL A 14 18.25 -1.43 -28.84
C VAL A 14 17.85 -2.87 -28.51
N ALA A 15 17.86 -3.19 -27.21
CA ALA A 15 17.34 -4.48 -26.76
C ALA A 15 15.92 -4.60 -27.31
N GLU A 16 15.56 -5.74 -27.88
CA GLU A 16 14.20 -6.02 -28.30
C GLU A 16 13.26 -5.66 -27.14
N PRO A 17 12.24 -4.82 -27.37
CA PRO A 17 11.35 -4.41 -26.29
C PRO A 17 10.65 -5.66 -25.74
N PHE A 18 10.61 -5.78 -24.41
CA PHE A 18 9.83 -6.83 -23.76
C PHE A 18 8.36 -6.74 -24.18
N PRO A 19 7.65 -7.87 -24.30
CA PRO A 19 6.23 -7.86 -24.58
C PRO A 19 5.46 -7.09 -23.52
N LEU A 20 4.42 -6.36 -23.91
CA LEU A 20 3.60 -5.54 -23.02
C LEU A 20 2.40 -6.36 -22.52
N CYS A 21 2.20 -6.39 -21.22
CA CYS A 21 1.02 -6.95 -20.59
C CYS A 21 -0.02 -5.82 -20.37
N LEU A 22 -0.91 -5.59 -21.33
CA LEU A 22 -1.87 -4.49 -21.30
C LEU A 22 -3.30 -4.92 -20.95
N GLU A 23 -3.65 -6.17 -21.19
CA GLU A 23 -5.05 -6.65 -21.08
C GLU A 23 -5.31 -7.45 -19.79
N ARG A 24 -4.27 -7.86 -19.10
CA ARG A 24 -4.38 -8.68 -17.89
C ARG A 24 -4.22 -7.82 -16.64
N PRO A 25 -5.14 -7.89 -15.65
CA PRO A 25 -4.90 -7.31 -14.34
C PRO A 25 -3.69 -7.99 -13.68
N LEU A 26 -2.72 -7.18 -13.23
CA LEU A 26 -1.56 -7.65 -12.47
C LEU A 26 -1.85 -7.61 -10.97
N GLY A 27 -1.09 -8.42 -10.22
CA GLY A 27 -1.27 -8.61 -8.80
C GLY A 27 -2.15 -9.81 -8.45
N ALA A 28 -2.63 -9.84 -7.20
CA ALA A 28 -3.60 -10.83 -6.74
C ALA A 28 -5.02 -10.26 -6.83
N VAL A 29 -5.87 -10.88 -7.64
CA VAL A 29 -7.24 -10.45 -7.89
C VAL A 29 -8.21 -11.52 -7.41
N VAL A 30 -9.08 -11.16 -6.46
CA VAL A 30 -10.18 -12.02 -6.02
C VAL A 30 -11.35 -11.86 -6.99
N THR A 31 -11.86 -12.98 -7.48
CA THR A 31 -12.99 -13.08 -8.40
C THR A 31 -14.10 -13.92 -7.78
N GLU A 32 -15.24 -14.01 -8.45
CA GLU A 32 -16.34 -14.91 -8.04
C GLU A 32 -15.93 -16.39 -8.02
N THR A 33 -14.96 -16.79 -8.85
CA THR A 33 -14.54 -18.17 -9.02
C THR A 33 -13.26 -18.53 -8.27
N GLY A 34 -12.61 -17.54 -7.60
CA GLY A 34 -11.38 -17.82 -6.86
C GLY A 34 -10.42 -16.63 -6.79
N THR A 35 -9.12 -16.91 -6.78
CA THR A 35 -8.06 -15.89 -6.73
C THR A 35 -7.08 -16.10 -7.88
N GLN A 36 -6.86 -15.06 -8.65
CA GLN A 36 -5.92 -15.04 -9.77
C GLN A 36 -4.67 -14.24 -9.38
N PHE A 37 -3.51 -14.79 -9.67
CA PHE A 37 -2.21 -14.13 -9.50
C PHE A 37 -1.58 -13.90 -10.86
N ALA A 38 -1.10 -12.68 -11.10
CA ALA A 38 -0.36 -12.35 -12.30
C ALA A 38 0.80 -11.40 -11.97
N LEU A 39 2.00 -11.76 -12.43
CA LEU A 39 3.21 -10.95 -12.30
C LEU A 39 3.81 -10.72 -13.69
N TRP A 40 4.08 -9.48 -14.07
CA TRP A 40 4.84 -9.18 -15.27
C TRP A 40 6.35 -9.26 -14.98
N ALA A 41 6.99 -10.28 -15.51
CA ALA A 41 8.41 -10.55 -15.33
C ALA A 41 9.00 -11.18 -16.62
N PRO A 42 9.06 -10.42 -17.72
CA PRO A 42 9.40 -10.96 -19.04
C PRO A 42 10.83 -11.49 -19.15
N SER A 43 11.75 -11.06 -18.29
CA SER A 43 13.13 -11.56 -18.23
C SER A 43 13.32 -12.73 -17.26
N ALA A 44 12.25 -13.21 -16.62
CA ALA A 44 12.35 -14.33 -15.70
C ALA A 44 12.45 -15.66 -16.48
N LYS A 45 13.31 -16.57 -16.00
CA LYS A 45 13.38 -17.95 -16.44
C LYS A 45 12.31 -18.81 -15.76
N LYS A 46 12.03 -18.49 -14.49
CA LYS A 46 11.05 -19.19 -13.68
C LYS A 46 10.53 -18.27 -12.59
N VAL A 47 9.22 -18.34 -12.32
CA VAL A 47 8.58 -17.63 -11.22
C VAL A 47 7.86 -18.63 -10.33
N THR A 48 8.10 -18.55 -9.02
CA THR A 48 7.42 -19.35 -8.02
C THR A 48 6.64 -18.44 -7.08
N LEU A 49 5.33 -18.60 -7.04
CA LEU A 49 4.45 -17.98 -6.05
C LEU A 49 4.58 -18.73 -4.73
N ARG A 50 4.81 -18.01 -3.63
CA ARG A 50 4.82 -18.58 -2.29
C ARG A 50 3.70 -17.99 -1.46
N LEU A 51 2.98 -18.81 -0.72
CA LEU A 51 1.89 -18.41 0.16
C LEU A 51 2.26 -18.62 1.63
N PHE A 52 1.83 -17.69 2.48
CA PHE A 52 2.15 -17.66 3.92
C PHE A 52 0.91 -17.33 4.75
N MET A 53 0.90 -17.80 6.00
CA MET A 53 -0.13 -17.45 6.99
C MET A 53 0.06 -16.04 7.57
N ARG A 54 1.28 -15.48 7.54
CA ARG A 54 1.67 -14.23 8.18
C ARG A 54 2.44 -13.32 7.24
N GLY A 55 2.36 -12.02 7.49
CA GLY A 55 2.88 -10.98 6.60
C GLY A 55 4.38 -10.75 6.66
N SER A 56 5.04 -11.04 7.78
CA SER A 56 6.49 -10.87 7.92
C SER A 56 7.18 -12.09 8.49
N MET A 57 8.51 -12.12 8.31
CA MET A 57 9.35 -13.10 9.00
C MET A 57 9.55 -12.66 10.45
N GLY A 58 9.34 -13.56 11.39
CA GLY A 58 9.47 -13.33 12.82
C GLY A 58 8.15 -13.17 13.55
N GLU A 59 7.03 -13.04 12.86
CA GLU A 59 5.71 -13.19 13.45
C GLU A 59 5.46 -14.65 13.85
N ASP A 60 4.82 -14.87 15.00
CA ASP A 60 4.44 -16.21 15.45
C ASP A 60 3.60 -16.91 14.37
N GLY A 61 4.03 -18.12 14.00
CA GLY A 61 3.38 -18.90 12.95
C GLY A 61 3.68 -18.42 11.53
N ASP A 62 4.83 -17.78 11.30
CA ASP A 62 5.36 -17.51 9.96
C ASP A 62 5.66 -18.82 9.22
N ALA A 63 4.61 -19.50 8.83
CA ALA A 63 4.69 -20.77 8.12
C ALA A 63 4.40 -20.59 6.64
N LEU A 64 5.28 -21.13 5.80
CA LEU A 64 5.01 -21.30 4.38
C LEU A 64 3.86 -22.30 4.22
N ILE A 65 2.75 -21.85 3.62
CA ILE A 65 1.59 -22.72 3.33
C ILE A 65 1.86 -23.58 2.08
N GLY A 66 2.51 -22.97 1.08
CA GLY A 66 2.79 -23.67 -0.17
C GLY A 66 3.62 -22.86 -1.15
N GLN A 67 4.16 -23.57 -2.14
CA GLN A 67 4.91 -22.99 -3.26
C GLN A 67 4.33 -23.52 -4.56
N TYR A 68 4.11 -22.63 -5.52
CA TYR A 68 3.42 -22.93 -6.76
C TYR A 68 4.20 -22.38 -7.95
N LEU A 69 4.57 -23.25 -8.88
CA LEU A 69 5.21 -22.84 -10.12
C LEU A 69 4.20 -22.10 -10.98
N MET A 70 4.49 -20.85 -11.31
CA MET A 70 3.63 -20.05 -12.18
C MET A 70 3.82 -20.43 -13.65
N ARG A 71 2.77 -20.23 -14.45
CA ARG A 71 2.75 -20.49 -15.89
C ARG A 71 3.18 -19.23 -16.64
N PRO A 72 4.18 -19.29 -17.53
CA PRO A 72 4.55 -18.18 -18.39
C PRO A 72 3.47 -17.94 -19.48
N GLU A 73 3.22 -16.69 -19.78
CA GLU A 73 2.29 -16.24 -20.82
C GLU A 73 3.05 -15.50 -21.94
N THR A 74 2.41 -15.37 -23.10
CA THR A 74 3.03 -14.76 -24.30
C THR A 74 3.25 -13.25 -24.17
N ASP A 75 2.58 -12.58 -23.22
CA ASP A 75 2.69 -11.16 -22.91
C ASP A 75 3.78 -10.84 -21.88
N GLY A 76 4.62 -11.83 -21.53
CA GLY A 76 5.68 -11.70 -20.53
C GLY A 76 5.20 -11.76 -19.09
N SER A 77 3.91 -11.99 -18.87
CA SER A 77 3.39 -12.24 -17.54
C SER A 77 3.52 -13.70 -17.13
N TRP A 78 3.40 -13.93 -15.83
CA TRP A 78 3.36 -15.23 -15.19
C TRP A 78 2.08 -15.33 -14.37
N THR A 79 1.36 -16.45 -14.47
CA THR A 79 0.03 -16.60 -13.85
C THR A 79 -0.09 -17.84 -13.00
N TYR A 80 -0.96 -17.75 -11.97
CA TYR A 80 -1.43 -18.87 -11.20
C TYR A 80 -2.84 -18.62 -10.66
N ASP A 81 -3.74 -19.60 -10.73
CA ASP A 81 -5.13 -19.48 -10.33
C ASP A 81 -5.48 -20.47 -9.23
N PHE A 82 -6.20 -20.01 -8.20
CA PHE A 82 -6.83 -20.84 -7.18
C PHE A 82 -8.35 -20.79 -7.35
N ALA A 83 -9.01 -21.91 -7.12
CA ALA A 83 -10.47 -22.02 -7.18
C ALA A 83 -11.17 -21.54 -5.90
N ASP A 84 -10.45 -20.91 -4.96
CA ASP A 84 -10.99 -20.38 -3.72
C ASP A 84 -10.50 -18.95 -3.45
N ASN A 85 -11.25 -18.22 -2.63
CA ASN A 85 -10.90 -16.87 -2.21
C ASN A 85 -9.79 -16.91 -1.16
N LYS A 86 -8.61 -16.43 -1.54
CA LYS A 86 -7.40 -16.37 -0.69
C LYS A 86 -7.29 -15.09 0.14
N HIS A 87 -8.36 -14.33 0.34
CA HIS A 87 -8.30 -13.12 1.17
C HIS A 87 -7.62 -13.36 2.51
N GLY A 88 -6.69 -12.47 2.90
CA GLY A 88 -5.92 -12.56 4.13
C GLY A 88 -4.68 -13.46 4.05
N VAL A 89 -4.48 -14.18 2.94
CA VAL A 89 -3.26 -14.96 2.70
C VAL A 89 -2.16 -14.01 2.23
N TYR A 90 -0.98 -14.13 2.82
CA TYR A 90 0.19 -13.37 2.40
C TYR A 90 0.99 -14.14 1.34
N TYR A 91 1.70 -13.39 0.50
CA TYR A 91 2.46 -14.00 -0.59
C TYR A 91 3.65 -13.16 -1.00
N ASP A 92 4.61 -13.82 -1.65
CA ASP A 92 5.71 -13.22 -2.39
C ASP A 92 6.08 -14.08 -3.60
N PHE A 93 7.01 -13.59 -4.40
CA PHE A 93 7.52 -14.32 -5.55
C PHE A 93 9.01 -14.62 -5.41
N LEU A 94 9.42 -15.80 -5.87
CA LEU A 94 10.80 -16.10 -6.21
C LEU A 94 10.96 -16.02 -7.72
N ILE A 95 11.85 -15.17 -8.18
CA ILE A 95 12.15 -14.94 -9.59
C ILE A 95 13.55 -15.49 -9.88
N GLU A 96 13.62 -16.57 -10.64
CA GLU A 96 14.89 -17.12 -11.12
C GLU A 96 15.22 -16.51 -12.49
N ARG A 97 16.45 -16.07 -12.68
CA ARG A 97 16.95 -15.48 -13.93
C ARG A 97 17.94 -16.41 -14.63
N ASP A 98 18.17 -16.18 -15.93
CA ASP A 98 19.12 -16.99 -16.71
C ASP A 98 20.55 -16.93 -16.17
N CYS A 99 20.95 -15.84 -15.52
CA CYS A 99 22.26 -15.71 -14.85
C CYS A 99 22.39 -16.57 -13.59
N GLY A 100 21.34 -17.27 -13.17
CA GLY A 100 21.30 -18.11 -11.96
C GLY A 100 20.97 -17.35 -10.67
N SER A 101 20.72 -16.03 -10.72
CA SER A 101 20.23 -15.29 -9.54
C SER A 101 18.79 -15.68 -9.21
N VAL A 102 18.47 -15.65 -7.92
CA VAL A 102 17.11 -15.84 -7.41
C VAL A 102 16.78 -14.64 -6.54
N ASP A 103 15.79 -13.87 -6.98
CA ASP A 103 15.30 -12.70 -6.26
C ASP A 103 13.99 -13.05 -5.54
N ARG A 104 13.89 -12.68 -4.26
CA ARG A 104 12.66 -12.69 -3.49
C ARG A 104 12.06 -11.30 -3.53
N VAL A 105 10.84 -11.18 -4.00
CA VAL A 105 10.18 -9.89 -4.17
C VAL A 105 8.73 -9.92 -3.69
N ALA A 106 8.29 -8.82 -3.06
CA ALA A 106 6.88 -8.53 -2.89
C ALA A 106 6.27 -8.20 -4.27
N ASP A 107 4.95 -8.24 -4.35
CA ASP A 107 4.24 -7.91 -5.58
C ASP A 107 4.23 -6.40 -5.83
N PRO A 108 4.79 -5.90 -6.95
CA PRO A 108 4.72 -4.48 -7.29
C PRO A 108 3.29 -3.94 -7.45
N TRP A 109 2.31 -4.84 -7.69
CA TRP A 109 0.90 -4.52 -7.85
C TRP A 109 0.07 -4.85 -6.60
N ALA A 110 0.74 -5.14 -5.47
CA ALA A 110 0.06 -5.39 -4.21
C ALA A 110 -0.86 -4.24 -3.83
N ARG A 111 -2.00 -4.57 -3.21
CA ARG A 111 -2.96 -3.61 -2.66
C ARG A 111 -3.14 -3.77 -1.15
N GLY A 112 -2.43 -4.71 -0.57
CA GLY A 112 -2.31 -4.97 0.84
C GLY A 112 -0.99 -5.65 1.12
N ALA A 113 -0.43 -5.41 2.29
CA ALA A 113 0.82 -6.01 2.74
C ALA A 113 0.76 -6.31 4.24
N GLY A 114 1.65 -7.17 4.69
CA GLY A 114 1.95 -7.35 6.10
C GLY A 114 2.93 -6.30 6.61
N VAL A 115 3.31 -6.45 7.86
CA VAL A 115 4.26 -5.57 8.55
C VAL A 115 5.52 -5.32 7.71
N ASN A 116 5.92 -4.05 7.65
CA ASN A 116 7.10 -3.58 6.92
C ASN A 116 7.07 -3.92 5.41
N GLY A 117 5.90 -4.17 4.83
CA GLY A 117 5.72 -4.35 3.39
C GLY A 117 6.44 -5.55 2.75
N ARG A 118 6.98 -6.47 3.55
CA ARG A 118 7.86 -7.55 3.06
C ARG A 118 7.14 -8.65 2.31
N ARG A 119 5.85 -8.83 2.57
CA ARG A 119 4.95 -9.74 1.86
C ARG A 119 3.69 -9.02 1.48
N SER A 120 3.25 -9.24 0.27
CA SER A 120 1.95 -8.77 -0.20
C SER A 120 0.83 -9.59 0.44
N MET A 121 -0.38 -9.03 0.51
CA MET A 121 -1.57 -9.73 0.99
C MET A 121 -2.64 -9.77 -0.08
N VAL A 122 -3.32 -10.89 -0.22
CA VAL A 122 -4.52 -11.00 -1.06
C VAL A 122 -5.68 -10.26 -0.40
N VAL A 123 -6.27 -9.29 -1.11
CA VAL A 123 -7.35 -8.46 -0.60
C VAL A 123 -8.64 -8.68 -1.36
N ASP A 124 -9.66 -9.14 -0.66
CA ASP A 124 -11.06 -9.00 -1.09
C ASP A 124 -11.58 -7.68 -0.52
N PHE A 125 -11.68 -6.65 -1.37
CA PHE A 125 -12.06 -5.31 -0.95
C PHE A 125 -13.46 -5.22 -0.35
N SER A 126 -14.36 -6.15 -0.68
CA SER A 126 -15.70 -6.20 -0.10
C SER A 126 -15.68 -6.46 1.42
N ARG A 127 -14.66 -7.19 1.88
CA ARG A 127 -14.45 -7.54 3.29
C ARG A 127 -13.78 -6.43 4.11
N THR A 128 -13.32 -5.36 3.46
CA THR A 128 -12.65 -4.23 4.11
C THR A 128 -13.54 -2.98 4.17
N ASN A 129 -14.77 -3.05 3.70
CA ASN A 129 -15.70 -1.92 3.72
C ASN A 129 -16.22 -1.65 5.13
N PRO A 130 -16.16 -0.41 5.62
CA PRO A 130 -16.85 -0.01 6.83
C PRO A 130 -18.37 0.05 6.61
N ASP A 131 -19.12 0.14 7.71
CA ASP A 131 -20.57 0.31 7.66
C ASP A 131 -20.94 1.59 6.91
N GLY A 132 -21.85 1.46 5.96
CA GLY A 132 -22.29 2.61 5.18
C GLY A 132 -21.47 2.91 3.92
N TRP A 133 -20.36 2.23 3.68
CA TRP A 133 -19.45 2.46 2.55
C TRP A 133 -20.15 2.63 1.19
N TYR A 134 -21.12 1.78 0.87
CA TYR A 134 -21.85 1.85 -0.41
C TYR A 134 -22.86 3.01 -0.51
N ARG A 135 -23.08 3.77 0.57
CA ARG A 135 -23.95 4.94 0.59
C ARG A 135 -23.18 6.25 0.62
N ASP A 136 -21.87 6.13 0.74
CA ASP A 136 -21.00 7.29 0.72
C ASP A 136 -20.82 7.81 -0.70
N HIS A 137 -20.76 9.14 -0.84
CA HIS A 137 -20.60 9.82 -2.11
C HIS A 137 -19.60 10.97 -1.96
N MET A 138 -18.77 11.13 -2.96
CA MET A 138 -17.86 12.27 -3.02
C MET A 138 -18.67 13.59 -3.02
N PRO A 139 -18.35 14.54 -2.11
CA PRO A 139 -19.00 15.85 -2.10
C PRO A 139 -18.79 16.58 -3.44
N ASP A 140 -19.87 17.20 -3.95
CA ASP A 140 -19.81 18.04 -5.15
C ASP A 140 -19.41 19.46 -4.76
N VAL A 141 -18.12 19.70 -4.64
CA VAL A 141 -17.54 21.03 -4.34
C VAL A 141 -16.89 21.58 -5.60
N PRO A 142 -17.38 22.72 -6.15
CA PRO A 142 -16.75 23.35 -7.30
C PRO A 142 -15.29 23.71 -7.03
N LEU A 143 -14.40 23.50 -8.00
CA LEU A 143 -12.96 23.76 -7.85
C LEU A 143 -12.67 25.20 -7.34
N ALA A 144 -13.45 26.18 -7.80
CA ALA A 144 -13.31 27.59 -7.36
C ALA A 144 -13.70 27.82 -5.89
N GLN A 145 -14.34 26.88 -5.24
CA GLN A 145 -14.74 26.93 -3.83
C GLN A 145 -13.94 25.94 -2.96
N THR A 146 -12.99 25.22 -3.57
CA THR A 146 -12.17 24.25 -2.86
C THR A 146 -11.11 24.97 -2.03
N VAL A 147 -11.08 24.70 -0.73
CA VAL A 147 -10.06 25.11 0.22
C VAL A 147 -9.33 23.86 0.68
N VAL A 148 -8.05 23.76 0.32
CA VAL A 148 -7.23 22.57 0.60
C VAL A 148 -6.38 22.82 1.85
N TRP A 149 -6.35 21.82 2.72
CA TRP A 149 -5.43 21.71 3.85
C TRP A 149 -4.53 20.49 3.66
N GLU A 150 -3.21 20.73 3.56
CA GLU A 150 -2.25 19.62 3.52
C GLU A 150 -1.83 19.23 4.94
N THR A 151 -1.78 17.93 5.22
CA THR A 151 -1.38 17.42 6.53
C THR A 151 -0.71 16.05 6.44
N HIS A 152 0.17 15.79 7.42
CA HIS A 152 0.74 14.49 7.69
C HIS A 152 -0.16 13.72 8.66
N VAL A 153 -0.39 12.42 8.43
CA VAL A 153 -1.30 11.62 9.27
C VAL A 153 -0.88 11.61 10.74
N GLY A 154 0.41 11.44 11.01
CA GLY A 154 0.93 11.47 12.38
C GLY A 154 0.76 12.82 13.05
N ASP A 155 1.13 13.91 12.36
CA ASP A 155 1.10 15.26 12.94
C ASP A 155 -0.31 15.77 13.21
N PHE A 156 -1.30 15.25 12.48
CA PHE A 156 -2.69 15.64 12.65
C PHE A 156 -3.21 15.43 14.09
N SER A 157 -2.72 14.42 14.80
CA SER A 157 -3.32 13.99 16.07
C SER A 157 -2.35 13.56 17.15
N ASN A 158 -1.03 13.59 16.90
CA ASN A 158 -0.04 12.99 17.81
C ASN A 158 0.14 13.75 19.13
N ASP A 159 -0.20 15.05 19.18
CA ASP A 159 -0.11 15.85 20.40
C ASP A 159 -1.18 15.40 21.41
N PRO A 160 -0.78 14.98 22.63
CA PRO A 160 -1.70 14.59 23.71
C PRO A 160 -2.71 15.69 24.06
N ALA A 161 -2.33 16.97 23.97
CA ALA A 161 -3.21 18.08 24.25
C ALA A 161 -4.33 18.26 23.22
N GLY A 162 -4.21 17.62 22.05
CA GLY A 162 -5.18 17.68 20.97
C GLY A 162 -6.54 17.02 21.25
N GLY A 163 -6.66 16.28 22.37
CA GLY A 163 -7.91 15.68 22.79
C GLY A 163 -8.30 14.38 22.08
N PHE A 164 -7.40 13.81 21.27
CA PHE A 164 -7.63 12.54 20.60
C PHE A 164 -7.47 11.34 21.55
N PRO A 165 -8.25 10.26 21.35
CA PRO A 165 -8.03 9.00 22.02
C PRO A 165 -6.57 8.50 21.81
N GLU A 166 -5.94 7.97 22.83
CA GLU A 166 -4.55 7.51 22.75
C GLU A 166 -4.34 6.48 21.64
N SER A 167 -5.30 5.57 21.45
CA SER A 167 -5.26 4.54 20.40
C SER A 167 -5.39 5.10 18.98
N HIS A 168 -5.85 6.35 18.82
CA HIS A 168 -6.02 6.99 17.51
C HIS A 168 -4.92 8.02 17.19
N ARG A 169 -4.09 8.39 18.17
CA ARG A 169 -3.03 9.38 17.97
C ARG A 169 -2.03 8.91 16.92
N GLY A 170 -1.80 9.75 15.92
CA GLY A 170 -0.93 9.45 14.79
C GLY A 170 -1.48 8.39 13.83
N LYS A 171 -2.76 8.04 13.92
CA LYS A 171 -3.38 6.97 13.13
C LYS A 171 -4.46 7.49 12.18
N TYR A 172 -4.83 6.67 11.17
CA TYR A 172 -5.93 6.97 10.26
C TYR A 172 -7.24 7.27 10.99
N LEU A 173 -7.52 6.54 12.08
CA LEU A 173 -8.76 6.69 12.83
C LEU A 173 -8.91 8.05 13.52
N ALA A 174 -7.84 8.82 13.72
CA ALA A 174 -7.93 10.16 14.24
C ALA A 174 -8.80 11.10 13.38
N PHE A 175 -8.87 10.84 12.08
CA PHE A 175 -9.72 11.60 11.16
C PHE A 175 -11.21 11.28 11.31
N THR A 176 -11.55 10.25 12.07
CA THR A 176 -12.95 9.89 12.38
C THR A 176 -13.42 10.46 13.71
N ASP A 177 -12.51 11.01 14.53
CA ASP A 177 -12.84 11.59 15.83
C ASP A 177 -13.44 12.97 15.64
N ASP A 178 -14.73 13.12 15.98
CA ASP A 178 -15.42 14.41 15.99
C ASP A 178 -15.51 14.96 17.42
N GLY A 179 -15.46 16.29 17.56
CA GLY A 179 -15.59 16.96 18.85
C GLY A 179 -14.32 16.98 19.71
N THR A 180 -13.14 16.70 19.15
CA THR A 180 -11.85 16.88 19.83
C THR A 180 -11.56 18.36 20.09
N SER A 181 -10.86 18.67 21.20
CA SER A 181 -10.55 20.04 21.59
C SER A 181 -9.25 20.10 22.41
N LEU A 182 -8.55 21.25 22.33
CA LEU A 182 -7.31 21.50 23.03
C LEU A 182 -7.53 21.45 24.55
N ASP A 183 -6.83 20.54 25.25
CA ASP A 183 -6.94 20.32 26.70
C ASP A 183 -8.40 20.21 27.21
N GLY A 184 -9.31 19.71 26.36
CA GLY A 184 -10.73 19.58 26.69
C GLY A 184 -11.53 20.91 26.70
N HIS A 185 -10.97 22.01 26.21
CA HIS A 185 -11.65 23.30 26.11
C HIS A 185 -12.54 23.37 24.88
N PRO A 186 -13.89 23.41 25.00
CA PRO A 186 -14.81 23.34 23.85
C PRO A 186 -14.69 24.51 22.87
N ASP A 187 -14.17 25.66 23.32
CA ASP A 187 -13.98 26.86 22.48
C ASP A 187 -12.79 26.71 21.53
N PHE A 188 -11.91 25.75 21.77
CA PHE A 188 -10.71 25.48 20.98
C PHE A 188 -10.77 24.11 20.32
N PRO A 189 -11.63 23.92 19.29
CA PRO A 189 -11.72 22.64 18.58
C PRO A 189 -10.40 22.28 17.90
N THR A 190 -10.11 20.99 17.84
CA THR A 190 -8.98 20.41 17.11
C THR A 190 -9.48 19.46 16.02
N GLY A 191 -8.59 18.83 15.28
CA GLY A 191 -8.95 17.80 14.31
C GLY A 191 -9.96 18.26 13.25
N ILE A 192 -10.86 17.40 12.88
CA ILE A 192 -11.88 17.65 11.86
C ILE A 192 -12.80 18.82 12.23
N ALA A 193 -13.13 18.96 13.51
CA ALA A 193 -13.96 20.09 13.96
C ALA A 193 -13.27 21.44 13.72
N TYR A 194 -11.95 21.52 13.90
CA TYR A 194 -11.17 22.72 13.59
C TYR A 194 -11.12 23.00 12.08
N LEU A 195 -10.88 21.98 11.26
CA LEU A 195 -10.86 22.14 9.80
C LEU A 195 -12.21 22.61 9.25
N LYS A 196 -13.32 22.06 9.76
CA LYS A 196 -14.69 22.54 9.44
C LYS A 196 -14.87 24.02 9.81
N LYS A 197 -14.40 24.43 11.01
CA LYS A 197 -14.46 25.83 11.47
C LYS A 197 -13.65 26.78 10.59
N LEU A 198 -12.53 26.31 10.02
CA LEU A 198 -11.72 27.08 9.07
C LEU A 198 -12.34 27.16 7.67
N GLY A 199 -13.34 26.35 7.36
CA GLY A 199 -13.94 26.28 6.03
C GLY A 199 -13.12 25.43 5.04
N VAL A 200 -12.28 24.53 5.52
CA VAL A 200 -11.57 23.55 4.70
C VAL A 200 -12.58 22.59 4.07
N THR A 201 -12.46 22.37 2.78
CA THR A 201 -13.35 21.49 2.01
C THR A 201 -12.65 20.23 1.48
N ALA A 202 -11.33 20.22 1.49
CA ALA A 202 -10.51 19.08 1.07
C ALA A 202 -9.26 18.95 1.94
N VAL A 203 -8.95 17.75 2.38
CA VAL A 203 -7.70 17.43 3.06
C VAL A 203 -6.80 16.70 2.08
N GLN A 204 -5.61 17.26 1.84
CA GLN A 204 -4.56 16.59 1.09
C GLN A 204 -3.62 15.92 2.08
N LEU A 205 -3.58 14.60 2.07
CA LEU A 205 -2.64 13.87 2.90
C LEU A 205 -1.25 13.89 2.26
N MET A 206 -0.21 14.10 3.07
CA MET A 206 1.15 13.70 2.69
C MET A 206 1.16 12.19 2.42
N PRO A 207 2.16 11.65 1.70
CA PRO A 207 2.10 10.26 1.24
C PRO A 207 1.75 9.27 2.33
N ILE A 208 0.75 8.43 2.04
CA ILE A 208 0.29 7.33 2.90
C ILE A 208 0.59 5.96 2.30
N TYR A 209 1.47 5.92 1.30
CA TYR A 209 1.95 4.67 0.74
C TYR A 209 2.91 4.00 1.71
N ASP A 210 2.91 2.67 1.69
CA ASP A 210 3.77 1.82 2.51
C ASP A 210 5.25 2.14 2.28
N PHE A 211 5.89 2.83 3.22
CA PHE A 211 7.26 3.35 3.12
C PHE A 211 8.26 2.50 3.91
N GLY A 212 9.55 2.55 3.54
CA GLY A 212 10.55 1.60 3.99
C GLY A 212 11.40 2.02 5.19
N SER A 213 11.39 3.28 5.60
CA SER A 213 12.33 3.80 6.61
C SER A 213 11.82 3.75 8.04
N VAL A 214 10.60 3.29 8.27
CA VAL A 214 10.00 3.15 9.60
C VAL A 214 9.73 1.67 9.84
N ASP A 215 10.05 1.21 11.05
CA ASP A 215 9.58 -0.09 11.51
C ASP A 215 8.14 0.06 12.01
N GLU A 216 7.20 -0.55 11.31
CA GLU A 216 5.76 -0.46 11.63
C GLU A 216 5.40 -1.04 13.01
N GLU A 217 6.25 -1.92 13.57
CA GLU A 217 6.02 -2.50 14.90
C GLU A 217 6.33 -1.52 16.01
N THR A 218 7.37 -0.70 15.85
CA THR A 218 7.87 0.21 16.89
C THR A 218 7.47 1.66 16.65
N CYS A 219 7.24 2.04 15.37
CA CYS A 219 6.93 3.42 14.97
C CYS A 219 7.92 4.44 15.55
N ASP A 220 9.21 4.08 15.60
CA ASP A 220 10.26 4.80 16.32
C ASP A 220 10.83 6.02 15.59
N ARG A 221 10.38 6.27 14.36
CA ARG A 221 10.91 7.33 13.50
C ARG A 221 9.81 8.13 12.83
N TYR A 222 10.07 9.43 12.69
CA TYR A 222 9.27 10.29 11.85
C TYR A 222 9.64 10.11 10.37
N ASN A 223 8.64 9.98 9.49
CA ASN A 223 8.82 9.87 8.05
C ASN A 223 7.72 10.65 7.33
N TRP A 224 8.09 11.42 6.32
CA TRP A 224 7.14 12.16 5.49
C TRP A 224 6.42 11.31 4.45
N GLY A 225 6.87 10.04 4.28
CA GLY A 225 6.26 9.07 3.36
C GLY A 225 6.77 9.13 1.91
N TYR A 226 7.85 9.85 1.64
CA TYR A 226 8.38 10.02 0.27
C TYR A 226 9.39 8.94 -0.16
N ASP A 227 9.46 7.83 0.54
CA ASP A 227 10.28 6.65 0.21
C ASP A 227 9.45 5.36 0.13
N PRO A 228 8.39 5.32 -0.73
CA PRO A 228 7.48 4.19 -0.80
C PRO A 228 8.20 2.93 -1.28
N VAL A 229 7.90 1.82 -0.60
CA VAL A 229 8.28 0.45 -0.98
C VAL A 229 7.14 -0.20 -1.78
N ASN A 230 5.89 0.01 -1.34
CA ASN A 230 4.69 -0.49 -2.00
C ASN A 230 3.73 0.66 -2.31
N TYR A 231 3.67 1.11 -3.57
CA TYR A 231 2.92 2.29 -4.00
C TYR A 231 1.39 2.20 -3.88
N ASN A 232 0.82 1.00 -3.86
CA ASN A 232 -0.64 0.82 -3.84
C ASN A 232 -1.13 0.25 -2.50
N VAL A 233 -0.29 0.27 -1.47
CA VAL A 233 -0.56 -0.26 -0.14
C VAL A 233 -0.59 0.90 0.85
N PRO A 234 -1.60 1.03 1.71
CA PRO A 234 -1.59 2.00 2.80
C PRO A 234 -0.49 1.70 3.82
N GLU A 235 0.13 2.73 4.37
CA GLU A 235 1.16 2.65 5.39
C GLU A 235 0.65 1.99 6.68
N GLY A 236 1.41 1.02 7.20
CA GLY A 236 1.02 0.25 8.37
C GLY A 236 1.25 0.95 9.70
N SER A 237 2.25 1.84 9.81
CA SER A 237 2.51 2.60 11.04
C SER A 237 1.36 3.54 11.41
N TYR A 238 0.53 3.94 10.43
CA TYR A 238 -0.68 4.73 10.65
C TYR A 238 -1.92 3.88 10.98
N SER A 239 -1.82 2.55 10.92
CA SER A 239 -2.89 1.63 11.31
C SER A 239 -2.84 1.32 12.81
N THR A 240 -3.98 0.99 13.40
CA THR A 240 -4.06 0.50 14.78
C THR A 240 -3.53 -0.94 14.91
N ASN A 241 -3.46 -1.67 13.80
CA ASN A 241 -2.87 -3.02 13.75
C ASN A 241 -2.06 -3.22 12.46
N PRO A 242 -0.74 -3.01 12.48
CA PRO A 242 0.12 -3.19 11.31
C PRO A 242 0.26 -4.66 10.86
N PHE A 243 -0.04 -5.63 11.75
CA PHE A 243 0.10 -7.07 11.45
C PHE A 243 -0.99 -7.60 10.52
N ASP A 244 -2.14 -6.92 10.42
CA ASP A 244 -3.23 -7.28 9.52
C ASP A 244 -3.43 -6.22 8.43
N GLY A 245 -3.01 -6.53 7.21
CA GLY A 245 -3.16 -5.63 6.06
C GLY A 245 -4.60 -5.23 5.74
N SER A 246 -5.61 -5.99 6.20
CA SER A 246 -7.03 -5.62 6.05
C SER A 246 -7.41 -4.47 6.95
N VAL A 247 -6.79 -4.35 8.13
CA VAL A 247 -7.10 -3.29 9.11
C VAL A 247 -6.70 -1.94 8.53
N ARG A 248 -5.46 -1.79 8.01
CA ARG A 248 -5.00 -0.53 7.41
C ARG A 248 -5.90 -0.06 6.26
N ILE A 249 -6.38 -0.99 5.42
CA ILE A 249 -7.28 -0.68 4.31
C ILE A 249 -8.65 -0.21 4.83
N ARG A 250 -9.19 -0.90 5.85
CA ARG A 250 -10.47 -0.54 6.46
C ARG A 250 -10.41 0.84 7.10
N GLU A 251 -9.35 1.14 7.84
CA GLU A 251 -9.16 2.42 8.52
C GLU A 251 -8.99 3.58 7.54
N VAL A 252 -8.28 3.39 6.42
CA VAL A 252 -8.25 4.38 5.33
C VAL A 252 -9.65 4.63 4.78
N LYS A 253 -10.45 3.58 4.58
CA LYS A 253 -11.84 3.73 4.13
C LYS A 253 -12.75 4.41 5.16
N GLN A 254 -12.46 4.25 6.45
CA GLN A 254 -13.19 4.95 7.52
C GLN A 254 -12.82 6.44 7.60
N MET A 255 -11.56 6.75 7.28
CA MET A 255 -11.05 8.12 7.25
C MET A 255 -11.65 8.93 6.09
N VAL A 256 -11.84 8.32 4.92
CA VAL A 256 -12.39 8.95 3.71
C VAL A 256 -13.88 9.16 3.82
#